data_ab103af8283143e62afa8cfb61f1f570
#
_entry.id   ab103af8283143e62afa8cfb61f1f570
#
_cell.length_a   1.000
_cell.length_b   1.000
_cell.length_c   1.000
_cell.angle_alpha   90.00
_cell.angle_beta   90.00
_cell.angle_gamma   90.00
#
_symmetry.space_group_name_H-M   'P 1'
#
loop_
_entity.id
_entity.type
_entity.pdbx_description
1 polymer ?
#
loop_
_entity_poly.entity_id
_entity_poly.type
_entity_poly.pdbx_seq_one_letter_code
_entity_poly.pdbx_strand_id
1 'polypeptide(L)'
;VDIITGIAPAIAIEQKVNTRNPRSTVGTTTEIYDYLKLLFARIGHTFSPVSGQEVRCYSVDDVATYIQELGEGSRAVIAAPLVLAEGQGIIEKLTLLLSDGLMRVYTDGQTRLIEEILPSIDETTGAADIQVVIDRMRIAPDDDTQTRIRDSVARAFSYGDGICTVISDKGAAEFSSRFEADGIEFEHPSEHLFSFNNPLGACPRCEGYGKVIGIDEDLVIPDKGKTIYEDAIACWRGETMRKWKEKLVENAYKFDFPIHTPFHELTQEQKRLLWRGNQYFHGLDAVSYTHLRAHETTLHL
;
A
#
# COMPACT_ATOMS: atom_id res chain seq x y z
N VAL A 1 -45.78 41.79 -14.66
CA VAL A 1 -46.85 41.21 -15.47
C VAL A 1 -47.82 40.58 -14.48
N ASP A 2 -49.00 41.17 -14.29
CA ASP A 2 -49.91 40.77 -13.23
C ASP A 2 -50.77 39.56 -13.61
N ILE A 3 -51.06 39.35 -14.88
CA ILE A 3 -51.87 38.19 -15.36
C ILE A 3 -51.41 37.80 -16.77
N ILE A 4 -51.20 36.50 -17.02
CA ILE A 4 -50.99 35.94 -18.33
C ILE A 4 -52.12 34.94 -18.59
N THR A 5 -52.96 35.19 -19.60
CA THR A 5 -54.08 34.31 -19.99
C THR A 5 -53.87 33.72 -21.37
N GLY A 6 -54.44 32.53 -21.62
CA GLY A 6 -54.38 31.90 -22.94
C GLY A 6 -53.15 31.03 -23.18
N ILE A 7 -52.38 30.65 -22.16
CA ILE A 7 -51.27 29.70 -22.29
C ILE A 7 -51.86 28.31 -22.35
N ALA A 8 -51.57 27.60 -23.44
CA ALA A 8 -51.92 26.18 -23.56
C ALA A 8 -51.15 25.35 -22.49
N PRO A 9 -51.71 24.25 -21.99
CA PRO A 9 -51.02 23.36 -21.05
C PRO A 9 -49.68 22.88 -21.67
N ALA A 10 -48.56 23.24 -21.03
CA ALA A 10 -47.23 22.82 -21.43
C ALA A 10 -46.79 21.61 -20.62
N ILE A 11 -46.32 20.57 -21.28
CA ILE A 11 -45.70 19.41 -20.66
C ILE A 11 -44.17 19.56 -20.84
N ALA A 12 -43.46 19.80 -19.77
CA ALA A 12 -42.01 19.76 -19.77
C ALA A 12 -41.54 18.36 -19.35
N ILE A 13 -40.84 17.68 -20.23
CA ILE A 13 -40.16 16.41 -19.90
C ILE A 13 -38.75 16.76 -19.50
N GLU A 14 -38.47 16.75 -18.21
CA GLU A 14 -37.11 16.84 -17.67
C GLU A 14 -36.51 15.45 -17.50
N GLN A 15 -35.42 15.18 -18.18
CA GLN A 15 -34.59 14.05 -17.85
C GLN A 15 -33.75 14.42 -16.61
N LYS A 16 -34.27 14.14 -15.43
CA LYS A 16 -33.47 14.27 -14.19
C LYS A 16 -32.41 13.17 -14.19
N VAL A 17 -31.24 13.48 -14.71
CA VAL A 17 -30.02 12.68 -14.49
C VAL A 17 -29.51 12.96 -13.07
N ASN A 18 -30.32 12.65 -12.06
CA ASN A 18 -29.95 12.86 -10.69
C ASN A 18 -29.39 11.56 -10.10
N THR A 19 -28.26 11.12 -10.60
CA THR A 19 -27.54 9.99 -10.03
C THR A 19 -26.88 10.45 -8.73
N ARG A 20 -27.57 10.31 -7.62
CA ARG A 20 -27.01 10.51 -6.27
C ARG A 20 -26.06 9.37 -5.86
N ASN A 21 -25.95 8.34 -6.69
CA ASN A 21 -25.08 7.21 -6.44
C ASN A 21 -23.65 7.54 -6.96
N PRO A 22 -22.65 7.69 -6.08
CA PRO A 22 -21.28 8.00 -6.49
C PRO A 22 -20.62 6.90 -7.33
N ARG A 23 -21.20 5.69 -7.33
CA ARG A 23 -20.74 4.55 -8.15
C ARG A 23 -21.31 4.58 -9.58
N SER A 24 -22.31 5.39 -9.86
CA SER A 24 -22.89 5.53 -11.19
C SER A 24 -22.19 6.69 -11.93
N THR A 25 -21.26 6.32 -12.79
CA THR A 25 -20.52 7.25 -13.65
C THR A 25 -20.83 6.95 -15.10
N VAL A 26 -20.48 7.85 -16.02
CA VAL A 26 -20.60 7.60 -17.47
C VAL A 26 -19.86 6.32 -17.85
N GLY A 27 -18.66 6.11 -17.32
CA GLY A 27 -17.85 4.92 -17.59
C GLY A 27 -18.55 3.61 -17.21
N THR A 28 -19.24 3.57 -16.03
CA THR A 28 -19.97 2.37 -15.60
C THR A 28 -21.28 2.15 -16.35
N THR A 29 -21.92 3.23 -16.82
CA THR A 29 -23.20 3.14 -17.55
C THR A 29 -22.99 2.76 -19.02
N THR A 30 -21.84 3.10 -19.59
CA THR A 30 -21.47 2.81 -21.00
C THR A 30 -20.60 1.58 -21.16
N GLU A 31 -20.36 0.82 -20.09
CA GLU A 31 -19.46 -0.35 -20.07
C GLU A 31 -17.97 -0.05 -20.36
N ILE A 32 -17.63 1.20 -20.67
CA ILE A 32 -16.23 1.62 -20.92
C ILE A 32 -15.31 1.24 -19.75
N TYR A 33 -15.83 1.33 -18.54
CA TYR A 33 -15.09 0.99 -17.33
C TYR A 33 -14.65 -0.49 -17.30
N ASP A 34 -15.48 -1.41 -17.80
CA ASP A 34 -15.17 -2.83 -17.84
C ASP A 34 -14.03 -3.13 -18.84
N TYR A 35 -14.05 -2.47 -19.99
CA TYR A 35 -12.94 -2.55 -20.96
C TYR A 35 -11.65 -1.94 -20.39
N LEU A 36 -11.73 -0.82 -19.68
CA LEU A 36 -10.54 -0.21 -19.05
C LEU A 36 -9.94 -1.11 -17.96
N LYS A 37 -10.75 -1.73 -17.10
CA LYS A 37 -10.28 -2.70 -16.11
C LYS A 37 -9.51 -3.83 -16.78
N LEU A 38 -10.07 -4.42 -17.84
CA LEU A 38 -9.43 -5.50 -18.57
C LEU A 38 -8.11 -5.03 -19.21
N LEU A 39 -8.12 -3.85 -19.84
CA LEU A 39 -6.95 -3.27 -20.48
C LEU A 39 -5.80 -3.09 -19.46
N PHE A 40 -6.06 -2.41 -18.34
CA PHE A 40 -5.05 -2.18 -17.31
C PHE A 40 -4.59 -3.47 -16.62
N ALA A 41 -5.48 -4.46 -16.45
CA ALA A 41 -5.11 -5.76 -15.91
C ALA A 41 -4.17 -6.54 -16.85
N ARG A 42 -4.26 -6.34 -18.17
CA ARG A 42 -3.49 -7.10 -19.16
C ARG A 42 -2.19 -6.45 -19.61
N ILE A 43 -2.19 -5.14 -19.79
CA ILE A 43 -1.06 -4.38 -20.34
C ILE A 43 -0.62 -3.21 -19.44
N GLY A 44 -1.25 -3.03 -18.29
CA GLY A 44 -0.87 -1.98 -17.35
C GLY A 44 0.50 -2.26 -16.71
N HIS A 45 1.25 -1.20 -16.47
CA HIS A 45 2.52 -1.24 -15.76
C HIS A 45 2.32 -0.70 -14.34
N THR A 46 2.86 -1.40 -13.35
CA THR A 46 2.83 -0.97 -11.95
C THR A 46 4.12 -0.22 -11.63
N PHE A 47 4.01 0.93 -11.01
CA PHE A 47 5.17 1.72 -10.58
C PHE A 47 5.17 1.89 -9.06
N SER A 48 6.35 1.78 -8.45
CA SER A 48 6.48 2.06 -7.03
C SER A 48 6.18 3.53 -6.72
N PRO A 49 5.36 3.83 -5.71
CA PRO A 49 5.09 5.21 -5.29
C PRO A 49 6.28 5.87 -4.59
N VAL A 50 7.30 5.10 -4.19
CA VAL A 50 8.51 5.59 -3.49
C VAL A 50 9.58 5.98 -4.48
N SER A 51 10.04 5.05 -5.32
CA SER A 51 11.13 5.27 -6.28
C SER A 51 10.65 5.70 -7.67
N GLY A 52 9.37 5.46 -8.02
CA GLY A 52 8.86 5.64 -9.37
C GLY A 52 9.37 4.59 -10.37
N GLN A 53 10.08 3.57 -9.90
CA GLN A 53 10.55 2.47 -10.76
C GLN A 53 9.40 1.51 -11.07
N GLU A 54 9.49 0.89 -12.25
CA GLU A 54 8.55 -0.12 -12.65
C GLU A 54 8.75 -1.40 -11.84
N VAL A 55 7.67 -1.89 -11.25
CA VAL A 55 7.63 -3.16 -10.52
C VAL A 55 7.47 -4.29 -11.52
N ARG A 56 8.45 -5.17 -11.59
CA ARG A 56 8.47 -6.31 -12.52
C ARG A 56 8.63 -7.61 -11.76
N CYS A 57 7.86 -8.59 -12.18
CA CYS A 57 8.00 -9.98 -11.75
C CYS A 57 8.65 -10.75 -12.90
N TYR A 58 9.85 -11.27 -12.68
CA TYR A 58 10.58 -12.02 -13.69
C TYR A 58 10.29 -13.52 -13.59
N SER A 59 9.92 -14.12 -14.69
CA SER A 59 9.83 -15.57 -14.81
C SER A 59 11.20 -16.21 -15.02
N VAL A 60 11.27 -17.53 -14.84
CA VAL A 60 12.48 -18.30 -15.17
C VAL A 60 12.89 -18.12 -16.63
N ASP A 61 11.91 -18.03 -17.54
CA ASP A 61 12.16 -17.86 -18.97
C ASP A 61 12.69 -16.46 -19.29
N ASP A 62 12.24 -15.41 -18.59
CA ASP A 62 12.76 -14.04 -18.77
C ASP A 62 14.25 -13.97 -18.41
N VAL A 63 14.62 -14.56 -17.26
CA VAL A 63 16.03 -14.61 -16.83
C VAL A 63 16.87 -15.49 -17.75
N ALA A 64 16.32 -16.61 -18.22
CA ALA A 64 17.01 -17.46 -19.18
C ALA A 64 17.26 -16.72 -20.50
N THR A 65 16.30 -15.95 -20.99
CA THR A 65 16.44 -15.12 -22.19
C THR A 65 17.53 -14.06 -21.99
N TYR A 66 17.50 -13.36 -20.86
CA TYR A 66 18.55 -12.40 -20.51
C TYR A 66 19.97 -13.03 -20.52
N ILE A 67 20.11 -14.24 -19.93
CA ILE A 67 21.39 -14.95 -19.92
C ILE A 67 21.84 -15.26 -21.35
N GLN A 68 20.95 -15.68 -22.24
CA GLN A 68 21.26 -15.95 -23.65
C GLN A 68 21.69 -14.68 -24.42
N GLU A 69 21.08 -13.53 -24.12
CA GLU A 69 21.42 -12.23 -24.71
C GLU A 69 22.80 -11.72 -24.31
N LEU A 70 23.45 -12.29 -23.29
CA LEU A 70 24.82 -12.00 -22.94
C LEU A 70 25.80 -12.42 -24.06
N GLY A 71 25.39 -13.37 -24.88
CA GLY A 71 26.15 -13.86 -26.09
C GLY A 71 26.85 -15.17 -25.85
N GLU A 72 27.03 -15.93 -26.95
CA GLU A 72 27.72 -17.21 -26.95
C GLU A 72 29.18 -17.09 -26.43
N GLY A 73 29.58 -18.07 -25.62
CA GLY A 73 30.92 -18.11 -25.01
C GLY A 73 31.09 -17.22 -23.77
N SER A 74 30.14 -16.34 -23.47
CA SER A 74 30.17 -15.51 -22.27
C SER A 74 30.07 -16.38 -21.00
N ARG A 75 30.68 -15.90 -19.92
CA ARG A 75 30.59 -16.55 -18.61
C ARG A 75 29.41 -15.97 -17.84
N ALA A 76 28.59 -16.85 -17.27
CA ALA A 76 27.51 -16.47 -16.36
C ALA A 76 27.65 -17.25 -15.05
N VAL A 77 27.48 -16.54 -13.95
CA VAL A 77 27.31 -17.10 -12.60
C VAL A 77 25.89 -16.83 -12.17
N ILE A 78 25.14 -17.88 -11.89
CA ILE A 78 23.79 -17.78 -11.35
C ILE A 78 23.92 -17.92 -9.85
N ALA A 79 23.47 -16.91 -9.11
CA ALA A 79 23.56 -16.84 -7.66
C ALA A 79 22.22 -16.41 -7.05
N ALA A 80 22.11 -16.61 -5.75
CA ALA A 80 20.97 -16.22 -4.96
C ALA A 80 21.44 -15.54 -3.66
N PRO A 81 20.75 -14.53 -3.12
CA PRO A 81 21.10 -13.95 -1.83
C PRO A 81 21.00 -14.99 -0.73
N LEU A 82 21.85 -14.86 0.30
CA LEU A 82 21.81 -15.72 1.47
C LEU A 82 20.63 -15.31 2.35
N VAL A 83 19.55 -16.08 2.31
CA VAL A 83 18.36 -15.86 3.13
C VAL A 83 18.46 -16.66 4.42
N LEU A 84 18.36 -15.99 5.57
CA LEU A 84 18.36 -16.56 6.90
C LEU A 84 16.93 -16.69 7.43
N ALA A 85 16.63 -17.83 8.08
CA ALA A 85 15.41 -17.96 8.86
C ALA A 85 15.51 -17.14 10.17
N GLU A 86 14.39 -16.87 10.79
CA GLU A 86 14.34 -16.13 12.05
C GLU A 86 15.17 -16.84 13.14
N GLY A 87 16.20 -16.17 13.66
CA GLY A 87 17.12 -16.71 14.66
C GLY A 87 18.22 -17.64 14.12
N GLN A 88 18.33 -17.84 12.79
CA GLN A 88 19.36 -18.68 12.19
C GLN A 88 20.68 -17.92 11.98
N GLY A 89 21.80 -18.51 12.39
CA GLY A 89 23.14 -17.95 12.17
C GLY A 89 23.65 -18.19 10.74
N ILE A 90 24.50 -17.28 10.24
CA ILE A 90 25.11 -17.37 8.88
C ILE A 90 25.91 -18.68 8.75
N ILE A 91 26.72 -19.04 9.78
CA ILE A 91 27.55 -20.24 9.77
C ILE A 91 26.69 -21.51 9.69
N GLU A 92 25.60 -21.54 10.43
CA GLU A 92 24.65 -22.66 10.41
C GLU A 92 24.03 -22.83 9.03
N LYS A 93 23.57 -21.71 8.43
CA LYS A 93 22.97 -21.70 7.08
C LYS A 93 23.98 -22.17 6.04
N LEU A 94 25.22 -21.67 6.05
CA LEU A 94 26.27 -22.08 5.11
C LEU A 94 26.63 -23.54 5.25
N THR A 95 26.65 -24.08 6.48
CA THR A 95 26.89 -25.51 6.73
C THR A 95 25.75 -26.37 6.15
N LEU A 96 24.51 -25.91 6.27
CA LEU A 96 23.35 -26.56 5.67
C LEU A 96 23.48 -26.59 4.13
N LEU A 97 23.86 -25.46 3.51
CA LEU A 97 24.04 -25.35 2.07
C LEU A 97 25.15 -26.30 1.55
N LEU A 98 26.23 -26.49 2.31
CA LEU A 98 27.25 -27.49 1.99
C LEU A 98 26.66 -28.93 1.97
N SER A 99 25.78 -29.27 2.89
CA SER A 99 25.10 -30.55 2.89
C SER A 99 24.16 -30.75 1.70
N ASP A 100 23.60 -29.67 1.17
CA ASP A 100 22.80 -29.65 -0.05
C ASP A 100 23.62 -29.66 -1.34
N GLY A 101 24.97 -29.69 -1.23
CA GLY A 101 25.89 -29.74 -2.34
C GLY A 101 26.26 -28.37 -2.95
N LEU A 102 25.88 -27.28 -2.32
CA LEU A 102 26.27 -25.92 -2.72
C LEU A 102 27.61 -25.58 -2.04
N MET A 103 28.69 -25.49 -2.83
CA MET A 103 30.04 -25.36 -2.30
C MET A 103 30.60 -23.95 -2.36
N ARG A 104 29.95 -23.02 -3.05
CA ARG A 104 30.51 -21.72 -3.39
C ARG A 104 29.57 -20.58 -3.08
N VAL A 105 30.19 -19.47 -2.72
CA VAL A 105 29.51 -18.16 -2.56
C VAL A 105 30.25 -17.11 -3.38
N TYR A 106 29.53 -16.06 -3.70
CA TYR A 106 30.06 -14.85 -4.28
C TYR A 106 30.03 -13.76 -3.22
N THR A 107 31.19 -13.23 -2.89
CA THR A 107 31.40 -12.16 -1.92
C THR A 107 32.60 -11.33 -2.34
N ASP A 108 32.63 -10.02 -2.06
CA ASP A 108 33.71 -9.10 -2.40
C ASP A 108 34.09 -9.13 -3.88
N GLY A 109 33.14 -9.34 -4.78
CA GLY A 109 33.39 -9.40 -6.21
C GLY A 109 34.04 -10.70 -6.70
N GLN A 110 34.17 -11.72 -5.86
CA GLN A 110 34.83 -12.99 -6.16
C GLN A 110 34.02 -14.21 -5.74
N THR A 111 34.17 -15.30 -6.51
CA THR A 111 33.65 -16.59 -6.13
C THR A 111 34.64 -17.33 -5.24
N ARG A 112 34.24 -17.68 -4.01
CA ARG A 112 35.04 -18.41 -3.01
C ARG A 112 34.36 -19.72 -2.60
N LEU A 113 35.12 -20.66 -2.06
CA LEU A 113 34.55 -21.85 -1.44
C LEU A 113 33.96 -21.48 -0.06
N ILE A 114 32.82 -22.07 0.28
CA ILE A 114 32.20 -21.86 1.60
C ILE A 114 33.18 -22.28 2.72
N GLU A 115 33.89 -23.37 2.54
CA GLU A 115 34.86 -23.87 3.52
C GLU A 115 36.00 -22.87 3.80
N GLU A 116 36.40 -22.09 2.79
CA GLU A 116 37.43 -21.07 2.92
C GLU A 116 36.99 -19.83 3.67
N ILE A 117 35.69 -19.46 3.57
CA ILE A 117 35.15 -18.27 4.20
C ILE A 117 34.60 -18.52 5.60
N LEU A 118 34.17 -19.77 5.92
CA LEU A 118 33.62 -20.12 7.21
C LEU A 118 34.48 -19.65 8.40
N PRO A 119 35.85 -19.80 8.38
CA PRO A 119 36.68 -19.33 9.49
C PRO A 119 36.80 -17.82 9.60
N SER A 120 36.45 -17.06 8.55
CA SER A 120 36.57 -15.61 8.48
C SER A 120 35.24 -14.87 8.66
N ILE A 121 34.14 -15.61 8.87
CA ILE A 121 32.82 -15.03 9.11
C ILE A 121 32.73 -14.65 10.59
N ASP A 122 32.60 -13.36 10.84
CA ASP A 122 32.37 -12.79 12.16
C ASP A 122 30.89 -12.42 12.33
N GLU A 123 30.48 -12.14 13.57
CA GLU A 123 29.11 -11.63 13.88
C GLU A 123 28.77 -10.30 13.20
N THR A 124 29.77 -9.60 12.66
CA THR A 124 29.62 -8.35 11.91
C THR A 124 29.41 -8.55 10.42
N THR A 125 29.60 -9.77 9.90
CA THR A 125 29.39 -10.09 8.48
C THR A 125 27.89 -10.06 8.17
N GLY A 126 27.48 -9.18 7.27
CA GLY A 126 26.08 -9.09 6.84
C GLY A 126 25.72 -10.23 5.89
N ALA A 127 24.58 -10.88 6.10
CA ALA A 127 24.06 -11.90 5.17
C ALA A 127 23.83 -11.31 3.74
N ALA A 128 23.54 -10.02 3.66
CA ALA A 128 23.34 -9.30 2.39
C ALA A 128 24.58 -9.25 1.50
N ASP A 129 25.78 -9.37 2.08
CA ASP A 129 27.04 -9.31 1.35
C ASP A 129 27.44 -10.68 0.74
N ILE A 130 26.68 -11.73 1.05
CA ILE A 130 26.97 -13.10 0.63
C ILE A 130 25.87 -13.56 -0.31
N GLN A 131 26.29 -13.99 -1.52
CA GLN A 131 25.39 -14.64 -2.46
C GLN A 131 25.81 -16.09 -2.68
N VAL A 132 24.86 -17.01 -2.61
CA VAL A 132 25.10 -18.44 -2.81
C VAL A 132 25.19 -18.72 -4.31
N VAL A 133 26.28 -19.28 -4.78
CA VAL A 133 26.46 -19.64 -6.19
C VAL A 133 25.74 -20.97 -6.46
N ILE A 134 24.70 -20.90 -7.29
CA ILE A 134 23.93 -22.08 -7.69
C ILE A 134 24.60 -22.80 -8.85
N ASP A 135 25.03 -22.04 -9.87
CA ASP A 135 25.72 -22.60 -11.03
C ASP A 135 26.67 -21.60 -11.68
N ARG A 136 27.66 -22.12 -12.41
CA ARG A 136 28.59 -21.36 -13.24
C ARG A 136 28.74 -22.05 -14.58
N MET A 137 28.51 -21.32 -15.65
CA MET A 137 28.53 -21.89 -16.99
C MET A 137 29.07 -20.94 -18.01
N ARG A 138 29.42 -21.51 -19.17
CA ARG A 138 29.58 -20.74 -20.42
C ARG A 138 28.32 -20.91 -21.23
N ILE A 139 27.87 -19.83 -21.81
CA ILE A 139 26.65 -19.82 -22.62
C ILE A 139 26.96 -20.48 -23.96
N ALA A 140 26.15 -21.49 -24.28
CA ALA A 140 26.19 -22.18 -25.58
C ALA A 140 24.74 -22.26 -26.15
N PRO A 141 24.59 -22.30 -27.49
CA PRO A 141 23.26 -22.27 -28.11
C PRO A 141 22.57 -23.66 -28.15
N ASP A 142 23.06 -24.64 -27.38
CA ASP A 142 22.52 -25.99 -27.34
C ASP A 142 21.35 -26.13 -26.33
N ASP A 143 20.44 -27.07 -26.60
CA ASP A 143 19.25 -27.29 -25.80
C ASP A 143 19.59 -27.76 -24.37
N ASP A 144 20.69 -28.49 -24.21
CA ASP A 144 21.16 -28.95 -22.88
C ASP A 144 21.54 -27.75 -21.99
N THR A 145 22.29 -26.78 -22.55
CA THR A 145 22.65 -25.56 -21.86
C THR A 145 21.41 -24.72 -21.51
N GLN A 146 20.45 -24.64 -22.41
CA GLN A 146 19.19 -23.91 -22.17
C GLN A 146 18.40 -24.54 -21.01
N THR A 147 18.26 -25.86 -20.99
CA THR A 147 17.59 -26.57 -19.91
C THR A 147 18.31 -26.37 -18.59
N ARG A 148 19.65 -26.47 -18.59
CA ARG A 148 20.47 -26.23 -17.40
C ARG A 148 20.33 -24.80 -16.87
N ILE A 149 20.26 -23.77 -17.75
CA ILE A 149 20.01 -22.40 -17.35
C ILE A 149 18.68 -22.27 -16.61
N ARG A 150 17.57 -22.81 -17.19
CA ARG A 150 16.25 -22.76 -16.56
C ARG A 150 16.23 -23.45 -15.19
N ASP A 151 16.80 -24.63 -15.09
CA ASP A 151 16.88 -25.38 -13.83
C ASP A 151 17.69 -24.62 -12.78
N SER A 152 18.82 -24.01 -13.17
CA SER A 152 19.66 -23.25 -12.25
C SER A 152 18.98 -21.94 -11.80
N VAL A 153 18.27 -21.24 -12.69
CA VAL A 153 17.49 -20.03 -12.35
C VAL A 153 16.32 -20.39 -11.42
N ALA A 154 15.59 -21.48 -11.70
CA ALA A 154 14.51 -21.94 -10.82
C ALA A 154 15.03 -22.27 -9.43
N ARG A 155 16.19 -22.93 -9.32
CA ARG A 155 16.86 -23.19 -8.04
C ARG A 155 17.30 -21.89 -7.36
N ALA A 156 17.85 -20.93 -8.11
CA ALA A 156 18.24 -19.63 -7.55
C ALA A 156 17.05 -18.90 -6.93
N PHE A 157 15.92 -18.83 -7.61
CA PHE A 157 14.70 -18.26 -7.05
C PHE A 157 14.22 -18.98 -5.78
N SER A 158 14.34 -20.32 -5.75
CA SER A 158 13.96 -21.12 -4.56
C SER A 158 14.87 -20.86 -3.37
N TYR A 159 16.19 -20.77 -3.57
CA TYR A 159 17.14 -20.52 -2.48
C TYR A 159 17.20 -19.06 -2.04
N GLY A 160 16.98 -18.13 -2.96
CA GLY A 160 17.02 -16.68 -2.75
C GLY A 160 15.66 -16.07 -2.36
N ASP A 161 14.69 -16.89 -1.99
CA ASP A 161 13.36 -16.45 -1.61
C ASP A 161 12.73 -15.52 -2.69
N GLY A 162 12.81 -15.97 -3.95
CA GLY A 162 12.30 -15.25 -5.11
C GLY A 162 13.29 -14.29 -5.78
N ILE A 163 14.53 -14.21 -5.30
CA ILE A 163 15.57 -13.36 -5.89
C ILE A 163 16.64 -14.23 -6.55
N CYS A 164 17.02 -13.86 -7.78
CA CYS A 164 18.10 -14.46 -8.56
C CYS A 164 19.05 -13.38 -9.04
N THR A 165 20.34 -13.58 -8.85
CA THR A 165 21.39 -12.66 -9.37
C THR A 165 22.18 -13.35 -10.47
N VAL A 166 22.28 -12.72 -11.61
CA VAL A 166 23.13 -13.16 -12.73
C VAL A 166 24.37 -12.28 -12.78
N ILE A 167 25.53 -12.86 -12.57
CA ILE A 167 26.82 -12.18 -12.57
C ILE A 167 27.56 -12.55 -13.86
N SER A 168 27.96 -11.56 -14.63
CA SER A 168 28.66 -11.71 -15.90
C SER A 168 29.80 -10.71 -16.02
N ASP A 169 30.56 -10.81 -17.09
CA ASP A 169 31.60 -9.83 -17.40
C ASP A 169 31.05 -8.40 -17.64
N LYS A 170 29.74 -8.26 -17.89
CA LYS A 170 29.05 -6.96 -18.04
C LYS A 170 28.56 -6.37 -16.69
N GLY A 171 28.67 -7.12 -15.61
CA GLY A 171 28.20 -6.74 -14.28
C GLY A 171 27.23 -7.75 -13.69
N ALA A 172 26.65 -7.39 -12.56
CA ALA A 172 25.61 -8.14 -11.87
C ALA A 172 24.22 -7.55 -12.18
N ALA A 173 23.27 -8.43 -12.51
CA ALA A 173 21.87 -8.08 -12.69
C ALA A 173 21.03 -8.91 -11.73
N GLU A 174 20.15 -8.25 -10.98
CA GLU A 174 19.24 -8.87 -10.04
C GLU A 174 17.83 -8.98 -10.63
N PHE A 175 17.20 -10.11 -10.40
CA PHE A 175 15.86 -10.43 -10.87
C PHE A 175 15.02 -10.91 -9.70
N SER A 176 13.83 -10.34 -9.53
CA SER A 176 12.85 -10.79 -8.54
C SER A 176 11.70 -11.51 -9.23
N SER A 177 11.34 -12.69 -8.74
CA SER A 177 10.10 -13.38 -9.10
C SER A 177 8.92 -12.91 -8.25
N ARG A 178 9.17 -12.00 -7.29
CA ARG A 178 8.14 -11.35 -6.48
C ARG A 178 7.72 -10.05 -7.13
N PHE A 179 6.45 -9.73 -6.98
CA PHE A 179 5.91 -8.46 -7.43
C PHE A 179 6.08 -7.41 -6.34
N GLU A 180 7.33 -7.04 -6.08
CA GLU A 180 7.71 -6.12 -5.00
C GLU A 180 8.73 -5.08 -5.48
N ALA A 181 8.71 -3.90 -4.86
CA ALA A 181 9.73 -2.87 -5.03
C ALA A 181 9.78 -1.98 -3.76
N ASP A 182 10.94 -1.47 -3.41
CA ASP A 182 11.17 -0.58 -2.26
C ASP A 182 10.65 -1.16 -0.92
N GLY A 183 10.66 -2.49 -0.77
CA GLY A 183 10.14 -3.18 0.41
C GLY A 183 8.62 -3.22 0.52
N ILE A 184 7.91 -2.88 -0.57
CA ILE A 184 6.45 -2.95 -0.66
C ILE A 184 6.09 -4.10 -1.60
N GLU A 185 5.27 -5.02 -1.10
CA GLU A 185 4.66 -6.06 -1.91
C GLU A 185 3.41 -5.51 -2.61
N PHE A 186 3.31 -5.73 -3.91
CA PHE A 186 2.20 -5.25 -4.73
C PHE A 186 1.30 -6.41 -5.14
N GLU A 187 0.01 -6.14 -5.20
CA GLU A 187 -0.95 -7.08 -5.77
C GLU A 187 -0.78 -7.18 -7.29
N HIS A 188 -0.82 -8.40 -7.82
CA HIS A 188 -0.78 -8.61 -9.26
C HIS A 188 -1.95 -7.94 -9.96
N PRO A 189 -1.71 -7.21 -11.06
CA PRO A 189 -2.77 -6.57 -11.83
C PRO A 189 -3.86 -7.56 -12.22
N SER A 190 -5.07 -7.29 -11.77
CA SER A 190 -6.26 -8.08 -12.08
C SER A 190 -7.47 -7.17 -12.28
N GLU A 191 -8.51 -7.65 -12.95
CA GLU A 191 -9.76 -6.88 -13.09
C GLU A 191 -10.38 -6.52 -11.73
N HIS A 192 -10.14 -7.36 -10.71
CA HIS A 192 -10.63 -7.13 -9.35
C HIS A 192 -9.90 -5.98 -8.66
N LEU A 193 -8.60 -5.83 -8.88
CA LEU A 193 -7.79 -4.73 -8.35
C LEU A 193 -8.27 -3.36 -8.87
N PHE A 194 -8.74 -3.30 -10.12
CA PHE A 194 -9.26 -2.08 -10.73
C PHE A 194 -10.76 -1.87 -10.50
N SER A 195 -11.41 -2.71 -9.68
CA SER A 195 -12.83 -2.59 -9.39
C SER A 195 -13.09 -1.97 -8.03
N PHE A 196 -13.68 -0.77 -7.99
CA PHE A 196 -14.08 -0.13 -6.74
C PHE A 196 -15.25 -0.86 -6.02
N ASN A 197 -15.86 -1.85 -6.65
CA ASN A 197 -16.86 -2.73 -6.04
C ASN A 197 -16.26 -4.00 -5.43
N ASN A 198 -14.94 -4.20 -5.57
CA ASN A 198 -14.22 -5.34 -5.01
C ASN A 198 -13.35 -4.86 -3.83
N PRO A 199 -13.23 -5.60 -2.73
CA PRO A 199 -12.38 -5.24 -1.60
C PRO A 199 -10.92 -4.94 -1.98
N LEU A 200 -10.36 -5.63 -2.98
CA LEU A 200 -8.98 -5.42 -3.46
C LEU A 200 -8.80 -4.04 -4.13
N GLY A 201 -9.81 -3.57 -4.88
CA GLY A 201 -9.73 -2.31 -5.62
C GLY A 201 -10.45 -1.15 -4.95
N ALA A 202 -11.21 -1.41 -3.91
CA ALA A 202 -11.95 -0.38 -3.19
C ALA A 202 -11.01 0.43 -2.29
N CYS A 203 -11.28 1.73 -2.18
CA CYS A 203 -10.59 2.55 -1.20
C CYS A 203 -10.87 2.02 0.22
N PRO A 204 -9.84 1.69 1.04
CA PRO A 204 -10.03 1.13 2.38
C PRO A 204 -10.78 2.07 3.34
N ARG A 205 -10.84 3.37 3.03
CA ARG A 205 -11.52 4.36 3.86
C ARG A 205 -13.00 4.50 3.55
N CYS A 206 -13.40 4.41 2.28
CA CYS A 206 -14.80 4.61 1.86
C CYS A 206 -15.42 3.40 1.17
N GLU A 207 -14.69 2.27 1.08
CA GLU A 207 -15.14 1.00 0.48
C GLU A 207 -15.77 1.17 -0.91
N GLY A 208 -15.27 2.15 -1.68
CA GLY A 208 -15.76 2.48 -3.02
C GLY A 208 -17.00 3.37 -3.05
N TYR A 209 -17.52 3.84 -1.91
CA TYR A 209 -18.69 4.72 -1.87
C TYR A 209 -18.37 6.20 -2.16
N GLY A 210 -17.11 6.59 -2.18
CA GLY A 210 -16.68 7.98 -2.42
C GLY A 210 -17.03 8.93 -1.26
N LYS A 211 -17.73 8.43 -0.25
CA LYS A 211 -18.13 9.17 0.96
C LYS A 211 -17.86 8.30 2.17
N VAL A 212 -17.46 8.90 3.26
CA VAL A 212 -17.25 8.23 4.53
C VAL A 212 -18.38 8.68 5.47
N ILE A 213 -19.01 7.71 6.13
CA ILE A 213 -19.96 8.03 7.20
C ILE A 213 -19.11 8.48 8.39
N GLY A 214 -19.33 9.69 8.82
CA GLY A 214 -18.57 10.27 9.93
C GLY A 214 -19.16 11.62 10.32
N ILE A 215 -18.50 12.26 11.26
CA ILE A 215 -18.90 13.60 11.72
C ILE A 215 -18.33 14.61 10.71
N ASP A 216 -19.22 15.43 10.17
CA ASP A 216 -18.85 16.58 9.34
C ASP A 216 -18.44 17.75 10.24
N GLU A 217 -17.15 18.13 10.19
CA GLU A 217 -16.61 19.24 10.97
C GLU A 217 -17.33 20.54 10.68
N ASP A 218 -17.70 20.80 9.42
CA ASP A 218 -18.35 22.06 9.03
C ASP A 218 -19.80 22.15 9.55
N LEU A 219 -20.46 21.00 9.75
CA LEU A 219 -21.77 20.98 10.39
C LEU A 219 -21.69 21.10 11.93
N VAL A 220 -20.62 20.55 12.53
CA VAL A 220 -20.37 20.66 13.97
C VAL A 220 -19.92 22.06 14.34
N ILE A 221 -19.09 22.68 13.52
CA ILE A 221 -18.52 24.01 13.72
C ILE A 221 -18.80 24.87 12.49
N PRO A 222 -20.06 25.32 12.35
CA PRO A 222 -20.49 26.07 11.16
C PRO A 222 -19.87 27.45 11.03
N ASP A 223 -19.46 28.05 12.15
CA ASP A 223 -18.80 29.34 12.20
C ASP A 223 -17.43 29.20 12.90
N LYS A 224 -16.41 29.04 12.10
CA LYS A 224 -15.01 28.90 12.57
C LYS A 224 -14.42 30.21 13.13
N GLY A 225 -15.08 31.33 12.94
CA GLY A 225 -14.72 32.62 13.55
C GLY A 225 -15.12 32.75 15.02
N LYS A 226 -16.01 31.89 15.50
CA LYS A 226 -16.43 31.86 16.89
C LYS A 226 -15.44 31.11 17.78
N THR A 227 -15.41 31.50 19.04
CA THR A 227 -14.69 30.82 20.09
C THR A 227 -15.51 29.70 20.71
N ILE A 228 -14.87 28.79 21.44
CA ILE A 228 -15.62 27.74 22.17
C ILE A 228 -16.57 28.35 23.20
N TYR A 229 -16.11 29.45 23.83
CA TYR A 229 -16.93 30.17 24.79
C TYR A 229 -18.20 30.80 24.15
N GLU A 230 -18.12 31.25 22.90
CA GLU A 230 -19.20 31.85 22.10
C GLU A 230 -20.05 30.84 21.34
N ASP A 231 -20.05 29.59 21.76
CA ASP A 231 -20.84 28.49 21.17
C ASP A 231 -20.46 28.19 19.70
N ALA A 232 -19.15 28.15 19.38
CA ALA A 232 -18.68 27.69 18.06
C ALA A 232 -19.24 26.30 17.72
N ILE A 233 -19.35 25.40 18.71
CA ILE A 233 -19.79 24.02 18.54
C ILE A 233 -21.31 23.94 18.59
N ALA A 234 -21.92 23.66 17.43
CA ALA A 234 -23.36 23.67 17.28
C ALA A 234 -24.08 22.62 18.14
N CYS A 235 -23.53 21.42 18.25
CA CYS A 235 -24.14 20.34 19.04
C CYS A 235 -24.15 20.61 20.55
N TRP A 236 -23.26 21.47 21.06
CA TRP A 236 -23.22 21.82 22.49
C TRP A 236 -24.17 22.95 22.89
N ARG A 237 -24.91 23.54 21.95
CA ARG A 237 -25.88 24.60 22.25
C ARG A 237 -27.15 24.11 22.92
N GLY A 238 -27.48 22.79 22.74
CA GLY A 238 -28.65 22.18 23.34
C GLY A 238 -28.49 21.90 24.83
N GLU A 239 -29.60 21.95 25.60
CA GLU A 239 -29.60 21.79 27.07
C GLU A 239 -28.91 20.50 27.54
N THR A 240 -29.11 19.41 26.84
CA THR A 240 -28.52 18.09 27.18
C THR A 240 -27.01 18.05 27.04
N MET A 241 -26.48 18.70 26.00
CA MET A 241 -25.06 18.66 25.68
C MET A 241 -24.28 19.87 26.19
N ARG A 242 -24.93 20.87 26.68
CA ARG A 242 -24.32 22.07 27.29
C ARG A 242 -23.34 21.71 28.42
N LYS A 243 -23.66 20.67 29.16
CA LYS A 243 -22.81 20.12 30.22
C LYS A 243 -21.41 19.71 29.77
N TRP A 244 -21.26 19.36 28.51
CA TRP A 244 -19.97 19.01 27.92
C TRP A 244 -19.11 20.24 27.67
N LYS A 245 -19.72 21.33 27.18
CA LYS A 245 -19.06 22.63 27.08
C LYS A 245 -18.64 23.14 28.46
N GLU A 246 -19.54 23.08 29.44
CA GLU A 246 -19.28 23.52 30.80
C GLU A 246 -18.09 22.78 31.40
N LYS A 247 -18.02 21.44 31.25
CA LYS A 247 -16.86 20.65 31.71
C LYS A 247 -15.55 21.05 31.03
N LEU A 248 -15.57 21.34 29.73
CA LEU A 248 -14.37 21.83 29.05
C LEU A 248 -13.96 23.20 29.60
N VAL A 249 -14.89 24.13 29.69
CA VAL A 249 -14.64 25.50 30.16
C VAL A 249 -14.11 25.52 31.61
N GLU A 250 -14.73 24.76 32.51
CA GLU A 250 -14.32 24.66 33.91
C GLU A 250 -12.94 24.06 34.10
N ASN A 251 -12.51 23.16 33.21
CA ASN A 251 -11.22 22.48 33.35
C ASN A 251 -10.14 22.98 32.39
N ALA A 252 -10.47 23.90 31.48
CA ALA A 252 -9.57 24.39 30.43
C ALA A 252 -8.21 24.88 30.98
N TYR A 253 -8.20 25.51 32.16
CA TYR A 253 -6.99 25.99 32.81
C TYR A 253 -6.00 24.87 33.23
N LYS A 254 -6.48 23.64 33.41
CA LYS A 254 -5.65 22.49 33.84
C LYS A 254 -4.74 21.96 32.73
N PHE A 255 -5.09 22.25 31.48
CA PHE A 255 -4.33 21.81 30.31
C PHE A 255 -4.13 22.95 29.29
N ASP A 256 -4.21 24.19 29.75
CA ASP A 256 -3.93 25.42 29.02
C ASP A 256 -4.67 25.52 27.66
N PHE A 257 -5.97 25.20 27.68
CA PHE A 257 -6.78 25.25 26.46
C PHE A 257 -7.40 26.64 26.26
N PRO A 258 -7.17 27.31 25.10
CA PRO A 258 -7.58 28.68 24.88
C PRO A 258 -9.06 28.76 24.43
N ILE A 259 -10.00 28.81 25.40
CA ILE A 259 -11.44 28.84 25.15
C ILE A 259 -11.95 30.12 24.47
N HIS A 260 -11.17 31.20 24.50
CA HIS A 260 -11.51 32.50 23.93
C HIS A 260 -10.81 32.75 22.56
N THR A 261 -10.07 31.78 22.06
CA THR A 261 -9.45 31.85 20.72
C THR A 261 -10.43 31.34 19.67
N PRO A 262 -10.59 32.04 18.51
CA PRO A 262 -11.43 31.60 17.41
C PRO A 262 -10.99 30.19 16.94
N PHE A 263 -11.95 29.36 16.54
CA PHE A 263 -11.65 27.96 16.18
C PHE A 263 -10.63 27.84 15.04
N HIS A 264 -10.64 28.75 14.05
CA HIS A 264 -9.70 28.72 12.94
C HIS A 264 -8.24 28.98 13.37
N GLU A 265 -8.02 29.70 14.47
CA GLU A 265 -6.71 30.04 15.02
C GLU A 265 -6.15 28.96 15.97
N LEU A 266 -6.96 27.98 16.36
CA LEU A 266 -6.51 26.88 17.19
C LEU A 266 -5.46 26.02 16.46
N THR A 267 -4.44 25.60 17.21
CA THR A 267 -3.40 24.69 16.69
C THR A 267 -4.00 23.31 16.36
N GLN A 268 -3.31 22.53 15.54
CA GLN A 268 -3.74 21.18 15.20
C GLN A 268 -3.82 20.26 16.44
N GLU A 269 -2.97 20.45 17.42
CA GLU A 269 -3.01 19.71 18.69
C GLU A 269 -4.23 20.09 19.53
N GLN A 270 -4.55 21.38 19.61
CA GLN A 270 -5.75 21.87 20.30
C GLN A 270 -7.03 21.39 19.62
N LYS A 271 -7.07 21.38 18.28
CA LYS A 271 -8.18 20.78 17.51
C LYS A 271 -8.31 19.29 17.77
N ARG A 272 -7.21 18.53 17.74
CA ARG A 272 -7.24 17.09 18.09
C ARG A 272 -7.73 16.84 19.51
N LEU A 273 -7.30 17.67 20.46
CA LEU A 273 -7.73 17.57 21.86
C LEU A 273 -9.22 17.81 21.99
N LEU A 274 -9.77 18.79 21.25
CA LEU A 274 -11.21 19.08 21.23
C LEU A 274 -12.02 17.90 20.71
N TRP A 275 -11.51 17.22 19.67
CA TRP A 275 -12.17 16.05 19.08
C TRP A 275 -12.05 14.82 19.99
N ARG A 276 -10.89 14.49 20.49
CA ARG A 276 -10.64 13.27 21.29
C ARG A 276 -10.99 13.39 22.76
N GLY A 277 -10.91 14.59 23.32
CA GLY A 277 -11.04 14.80 24.75
C GLY A 277 -9.78 14.39 25.53
N ASN A 278 -9.86 14.50 26.85
CA ASN A 278 -8.86 14.05 27.82
C ASN A 278 -9.53 13.56 29.11
N GLN A 279 -8.74 13.34 30.15
CA GLN A 279 -9.28 12.91 31.47
C GLN A 279 -10.24 13.91 32.15
N TYR A 280 -10.31 15.16 31.68
CA TYR A 280 -11.11 16.23 32.29
C TYR A 280 -12.41 16.49 31.52
N PHE A 281 -12.46 16.20 30.24
CA PHE A 281 -13.67 16.37 29.43
C PHE A 281 -13.72 15.34 28.29
N HIS A 282 -14.92 15.02 27.88
CA HIS A 282 -15.15 14.14 26.74
C HIS A 282 -15.10 14.93 25.44
N GLY A 283 -14.33 14.45 24.46
CA GLY A 283 -14.23 15.08 23.15
C GLY A 283 -15.49 14.91 22.29
N LEU A 284 -15.52 15.61 21.18
CA LEU A 284 -16.63 15.54 20.22
C LEU A 284 -16.85 14.13 19.65
N ASP A 285 -15.80 13.35 19.47
CA ASP A 285 -15.90 11.97 19.00
C ASP A 285 -16.71 11.07 19.95
N ALA A 286 -16.57 11.25 21.26
CA ALA A 286 -17.29 10.46 22.26
C ALA A 286 -18.81 10.72 22.21
N VAL A 287 -19.22 11.93 21.85
CA VAL A 287 -20.64 12.31 21.73
C VAL A 287 -21.29 11.62 20.54
N SER A 288 -20.56 11.50 19.43
CA SER A 288 -21.04 10.87 18.21
C SER A 288 -21.22 9.36 18.32
N TYR A 289 -20.30 8.68 19.01
CA TYR A 289 -20.41 7.23 19.21
C TYR A 289 -21.67 6.83 19.98
N THR A 290 -22.09 7.63 20.96
CA THR A 290 -23.32 7.38 21.72
C THR A 290 -24.57 7.62 20.88
N HIS A 291 -24.57 8.60 19.98
CA HIS A 291 -25.71 8.88 19.10
C HIS A 291 -25.84 7.90 17.94
N LEU A 292 -24.74 7.51 17.29
CA LEU A 292 -24.74 6.52 16.22
C LEU A 292 -25.20 5.14 16.74
N ARG A 293 -24.71 4.68 17.90
CA ARG A 293 -25.20 3.45 18.53
C ARG A 293 -26.68 3.49 18.90
N ALA A 294 -27.21 4.63 19.30
CA ALA A 294 -28.64 4.77 19.62
C ALA A 294 -29.53 4.65 18.37
N HIS A 295 -29.00 5.01 17.18
CA HIS A 295 -29.73 4.83 15.92
C HIS A 295 -29.58 3.43 15.33
N GLU A 296 -28.47 2.73 15.54
CA GLU A 296 -28.31 1.33 15.11
C GLU A 296 -29.20 0.36 15.90
N THR A 297 -29.49 0.65 17.15
CA THR A 297 -30.39 -0.19 17.98
C THR A 297 -31.88 -0.05 17.63
N THR A 298 -32.27 0.96 16.85
CA THR A 298 -33.67 1.15 16.39
C THR A 298 -33.97 0.50 15.05
N LEU A 299 -32.97 -0.05 14.34
CA LEU A 299 -33.11 -0.75 13.04
C LEU A 299 -33.19 -2.27 13.16
N HIS A 300 -33.18 -2.83 14.37
CA HIS A 300 -33.28 -4.27 14.65
C HIS A 300 -34.50 -4.66 15.46
N LEU A 301 -35.65 -3.94 15.28
CA LEU A 301 -36.95 -4.36 15.76
C LEU A 301 -37.93 -4.46 14.60
#